data_4c59c169314e244bd69cb18baeb835d3
#
_entry.id   4c59c169314e244bd69cb18baeb835d3
#
_cell.length_a   1.000
_cell.length_b   1.000
_cell.length_c   1.000
_cell.angle_alpha   90.00
_cell.angle_beta   90.00
_cell.angle_gamma   90.00
#
_symmetry.space_group_name_H-M   'P 1'
#
loop_
_entity.id
_entity.type
_entity.pdbx_description
1 polymer ?
#
loop_
_entity_poly.entity_id
_entity_poly.type
_entity_poly.pdbx_seq_one_letter_code
_entity_poly.pdbx_strand_id
1 'polypeptide(L)'
;LSPFGITGTPVVDLASRALFFNAVTKDPVTAAIKHLIVSLNVDTGSLNPGWPVDVNAKAVFGTTVFNSLAQGQRGALAVIGTNLYVPYGGLAGDCGTYYGWVVGVPLNNPGTVMAWATSARGGGIWAVGGVASDGVDPFVATGNTFGVTSWGSGEAVVHLRPNLALNNGTANYWAPTNWNALDNSDLDIGGSGPLLVDVPGATPSKLVVALGKDGNVYLLNRTNLGGIVVPVAQAHVAATAIIQAAATYRTALGTYVVFANSSKLFALRIGASSPPTITSVWNATQNGSGSPFVTSTDGTNNVIVWGIGSESDQRLHGFDGDTGANVFTGGGANELMAGTRRWNTGIAARGRIYVANNNKVYAFKIPGQTVTSVTLANLSFLAGGAFQFSFTNLPGASFNVFGSTNVTTPFSNWSWLGGVPELSPGQYQFTDPQPTGAPARFYRVSSP
;
A
#
# COMPACT_ATOMS: atom_id res chain seq x y z
N LEU A 1 11.54 25.18 1.08
CA LEU A 1 10.82 23.92 1.07
C LEU A 1 9.35 24.17 1.36
N SER A 2 8.51 23.99 0.38
CA SER A 2 7.05 24.03 0.50
C SER A 2 6.48 23.08 -0.56
N PRO A 3 5.47 22.25 -0.21
CA PRO A 3 4.77 22.25 1.06
C PRO A 3 5.46 21.31 2.09
N PHE A 4 5.35 21.67 3.37
CA PHE A 4 5.52 20.76 4.50
C PHE A 4 4.22 19.95 4.68
N GLY A 5 4.31 18.77 5.29
CA GLY A 5 3.13 17.98 5.59
C GLY A 5 3.33 16.48 5.38
N ILE A 6 2.25 15.81 5.03
CA ILE A 6 2.21 14.35 4.79
C ILE A 6 2.30 14.13 3.28
N THR A 7 3.38 13.51 2.82
CA THR A 7 3.66 13.27 1.39
C THR A 7 3.73 11.79 1.02
N GLY A 8 3.95 10.91 2.00
CA GLY A 8 3.95 9.47 1.82
C GLY A 8 2.57 8.84 2.08
N THR A 9 2.41 7.60 1.64
CA THR A 9 1.17 6.84 1.85
C THR A 9 1.10 6.33 3.29
N PRO A 10 0.08 6.73 4.07
CA PRO A 10 -0.13 6.24 5.43
C PRO A 10 -0.47 4.75 5.45
N VAL A 11 -0.34 4.13 6.64
CA VAL A 11 -0.80 2.76 6.87
C VAL A 11 -1.72 2.71 8.10
N VAL A 12 -2.76 1.89 8.01
CA VAL A 12 -3.66 1.59 9.14
C VAL A 12 -3.38 0.19 9.61
N ASP A 13 -3.08 0.05 10.90
CA ASP A 13 -3.10 -1.24 11.58
C ASP A 13 -4.48 -1.47 12.20
N LEU A 14 -5.19 -2.46 11.67
CA LEU A 14 -6.54 -2.78 12.11
C LEU A 14 -6.55 -3.38 13.53
N ALA A 15 -5.53 -4.11 13.91
CA ALA A 15 -5.46 -4.76 15.23
C ALA A 15 -5.34 -3.74 16.36
N SER A 16 -4.46 -2.76 16.23
CA SER A 16 -4.28 -1.68 17.19
C SER A 16 -5.22 -0.49 16.96
N ARG A 17 -5.99 -0.48 15.86
CA ARG A 17 -6.83 0.64 15.40
C ARG A 17 -6.03 1.95 15.32
N ALA A 18 -4.81 1.86 14.81
CA ALA A 18 -3.90 2.98 14.70
C ALA A 18 -3.63 3.35 13.23
N LEU A 19 -3.63 4.65 12.95
CA LEU A 19 -3.18 5.24 11.69
C LEU A 19 -1.76 5.77 11.86
N PHE A 20 -0.84 5.36 11.00
CA PHE A 20 0.54 5.82 11.00
C PHE A 20 0.85 6.61 9.74
N PHE A 21 1.60 7.68 9.90
CA PHE A 21 2.11 8.50 8.79
C PHE A 21 3.36 9.27 9.21
N ASN A 22 4.13 9.73 8.22
CA ASN A 22 5.22 10.67 8.44
C ASN A 22 4.75 12.08 8.07
N ALA A 23 5.01 13.05 8.95
CA ALA A 23 4.76 14.46 8.69
C ALA A 23 6.07 15.24 8.72
N VAL A 24 6.31 16.04 7.66
CA VAL A 24 7.38 17.03 7.64
C VAL A 24 6.84 18.31 8.25
N THR A 25 7.46 18.76 9.33
CA THR A 25 7.03 19.93 10.08
C THR A 25 8.17 20.92 10.25
N LYS A 26 7.82 22.18 10.49
CA LYS A 26 8.77 23.21 10.90
C LYS A 26 8.50 23.56 12.36
N ASP A 27 9.51 23.43 13.20
CA ASP A 27 9.41 23.83 14.60
C ASP A 27 9.12 25.35 14.69
N PRO A 28 8.09 25.77 15.41
CA PRO A 28 7.66 27.18 15.42
C PRO A 28 8.66 28.09 16.15
N VAL A 29 9.49 27.54 17.02
CA VAL A 29 10.45 28.31 17.84
C VAL A 29 11.83 28.32 17.19
N THR A 30 12.35 27.15 16.84
CA THR A 30 13.72 26.99 16.33
C THR A 30 13.79 27.09 14.81
N ALA A 31 12.66 27.06 14.12
CA ALA A 31 12.53 26.94 12.64
C ALA A 31 13.17 25.64 12.09
N ALA A 32 13.57 24.69 12.92
CA ALA A 32 14.12 23.43 12.50
C ALA A 32 13.08 22.59 11.76
N ILE A 33 13.54 21.92 10.68
CA ILE A 33 12.71 20.97 9.94
C ILE A 33 12.80 19.61 10.64
N LYS A 34 11.65 18.99 10.85
CA LYS A 34 11.52 17.69 11.50
C LYS A 34 10.72 16.72 10.66
N HIS A 35 11.14 15.48 10.63
CA HIS A 35 10.32 14.34 10.21
C HIS A 35 9.74 13.68 11.46
N LEU A 36 8.44 13.83 11.63
CA LEU A 36 7.71 13.23 12.75
C LEU A 36 6.93 12.01 12.24
N ILE A 37 7.22 10.85 12.78
CA ILE A 37 6.37 9.67 12.58
C ILE A 37 5.27 9.74 13.63
N VAL A 38 4.02 9.77 13.16
CA VAL A 38 2.83 10.01 13.98
C VAL A 38 1.98 8.76 14.03
N SER A 39 1.40 8.48 15.19
CA SER A 39 0.37 7.47 15.38
C SER A 39 -0.88 8.08 15.98
N LEU A 40 -2.01 7.92 15.29
CA LEU A 40 -3.33 8.36 15.78
C LEU A 40 -4.24 7.14 16.00
N ASN A 41 -5.03 7.19 17.03
CA ASN A 41 -6.17 6.29 17.19
C ASN A 41 -7.23 6.65 16.16
N VAL A 42 -7.67 5.68 15.33
CA VAL A 42 -8.61 5.94 14.21
C VAL A 42 -10.04 6.24 14.67
N ASP A 43 -10.40 5.88 15.91
CA ASP A 43 -11.73 6.11 16.44
C ASP A 43 -11.88 7.50 17.05
N THR A 44 -10.81 8.02 17.67
CA THR A 44 -10.84 9.28 18.43
C THR A 44 -10.07 10.41 17.76
N GLY A 45 -9.16 10.09 16.82
CA GLY A 45 -8.22 11.05 16.24
C GLY A 45 -7.11 11.51 17.18
N SER A 46 -7.04 10.96 18.39
CA SER A 46 -6.04 11.34 19.41
C SER A 46 -4.68 10.70 19.10
N LEU A 47 -3.60 11.38 19.50
CA LEU A 47 -2.25 10.79 19.50
C LEU A 47 -2.19 9.57 20.40
N ASN A 48 -1.60 8.50 19.91
CA ASN A 48 -1.30 7.33 20.72
C ASN A 48 -0.13 7.62 21.70
N PRO A 49 -0.07 6.97 22.87
CA PRO A 49 1.01 7.18 23.83
C PRO A 49 2.40 6.91 23.24
N GLY A 50 3.36 7.79 23.56
CA GLY A 50 4.74 7.71 23.08
C GLY A 50 4.99 8.27 21.67
N TRP A 51 3.96 8.71 20.96
CA TRP A 51 4.06 9.38 19.67
C TRP A 51 3.84 10.90 19.80
N PRO A 52 4.36 11.72 18.87
CA PRO A 52 5.13 11.36 17.67
C PRO A 52 6.61 11.04 17.97
N VAL A 53 7.25 10.34 17.01
CA VAL A 53 8.69 10.05 17.04
C VAL A 53 9.41 11.04 16.12
N ASP A 54 10.35 11.83 16.66
CA ASP A 54 11.25 12.69 15.88
C ASP A 54 12.39 11.85 15.31
N VAL A 55 12.39 11.62 14.02
CA VAL A 55 13.36 10.77 13.32
C VAL A 55 14.77 11.35 13.38
N ASN A 56 14.90 12.68 13.25
CA ASN A 56 16.19 13.36 13.24
C ASN A 56 16.96 13.20 14.57
N ALA A 57 16.23 13.10 15.69
CA ALA A 57 16.83 12.94 16.99
C ALA A 57 17.26 11.50 17.30
N LYS A 58 16.77 10.50 16.52
CA LYS A 58 16.87 9.09 16.93
C LYS A 58 17.47 8.16 15.87
N ALA A 59 17.34 8.46 14.56
CA ALA A 59 17.78 7.56 13.51
C ALA A 59 19.27 7.74 13.21
N VAL A 60 20.05 6.69 13.53
CA VAL A 60 21.50 6.61 13.27
C VAL A 60 21.80 5.21 12.71
N PHE A 61 22.64 5.15 11.67
CA PHE A 61 23.17 3.90 11.11
C PHE A 61 24.68 4.01 10.93
N GLY A 62 25.43 3.25 11.71
CA GLY A 62 26.88 3.39 11.77
C GLY A 62 27.26 4.80 12.24
N THR A 63 27.97 5.54 11.42
CA THR A 63 28.33 6.96 11.65
C THR A 63 27.38 7.94 10.97
N THR A 64 26.44 7.45 10.16
CA THR A 64 25.50 8.30 9.41
C THR A 64 24.32 8.65 10.30
N VAL A 65 24.04 9.95 10.42
CA VAL A 65 22.92 10.50 11.18
C VAL A 65 21.86 11.02 10.21
N PHE A 66 20.60 10.75 10.51
CA PHE A 66 19.49 11.23 9.70
C PHE A 66 19.44 12.75 9.69
N ASN A 67 19.31 13.35 8.49
CA ASN A 67 19.26 14.79 8.31
C ASN A 67 17.91 15.21 7.71
N SER A 68 17.01 15.70 8.54
CA SER A 68 15.66 16.12 8.13
C SER A 68 15.65 17.18 7.02
N LEU A 69 16.69 18.02 6.89
CA LEU A 69 16.78 19.06 5.86
C LEU A 69 17.01 18.50 4.46
N ALA A 70 17.64 17.32 4.36
CA ALA A 70 18.00 16.72 3.09
C ALA A 70 17.12 15.53 2.70
N GLN A 71 16.33 15.01 3.64
CA GLN A 71 15.50 13.83 3.43
C GLN A 71 14.08 14.18 3.00
N GLY A 72 13.54 13.39 2.07
CA GLY A 72 12.13 13.38 1.68
C GLY A 72 11.48 12.05 2.02
N GLN A 73 10.21 12.07 2.39
CA GLN A 73 9.42 10.86 2.62
C GLN A 73 8.26 10.85 1.62
N ARG A 74 8.17 9.79 0.80
CA ARG A 74 7.13 9.65 -0.23
C ARG A 74 6.60 8.23 -0.32
N GLY A 75 7.45 7.23 -0.11
CA GLY A 75 7.10 5.83 -0.20
C GLY A 75 6.04 5.41 0.83
N ALA A 76 5.26 4.39 0.49
CA ALA A 76 4.27 3.82 1.40
C ALA A 76 4.94 3.25 2.65
N LEU A 77 4.33 3.52 3.80
CA LEU A 77 4.70 2.93 5.07
C LEU A 77 4.19 1.49 5.14
N ALA A 78 4.85 0.65 5.95
CA ALA A 78 4.37 -0.71 6.20
C ALA A 78 4.41 -1.04 7.70
N VAL A 79 3.35 -1.69 8.19
CA VAL A 79 3.36 -2.39 9.47
C VAL A 79 3.61 -3.87 9.19
N ILE A 80 4.69 -4.41 9.74
CA ILE A 80 5.10 -5.80 9.55
C ILE A 80 5.35 -6.39 10.94
N GLY A 81 4.56 -7.37 11.34
CA GLY A 81 4.58 -7.89 12.71
C GLY A 81 4.29 -6.77 13.72
N THR A 82 5.22 -6.50 14.60
CA THR A 82 5.11 -5.48 15.66
C THR A 82 5.87 -4.19 15.36
N ASN A 83 6.32 -4.00 14.12
CA ASN A 83 7.13 -2.83 13.75
C ASN A 83 6.48 -2.05 12.61
N LEU A 84 6.58 -0.74 12.69
CA LEU A 84 6.33 0.20 11.59
C LEU A 84 7.64 0.47 10.86
N TYR A 85 7.61 0.47 9.51
CA TYR A 85 8.75 0.81 8.67
C TYR A 85 8.41 1.99 7.77
N VAL A 86 9.33 2.97 7.74
CA VAL A 86 9.18 4.22 6.99
C VAL A 86 10.38 4.40 6.07
N PRO A 87 10.20 4.43 4.74
CA PRO A 87 11.27 4.65 3.79
C PRO A 87 11.50 6.14 3.54
N TYR A 88 12.77 6.54 3.32
CA TYR A 88 13.13 7.91 2.99
C TYR A 88 14.13 7.94 1.83
N GLY A 89 14.03 8.98 1.02
CA GLY A 89 14.98 9.33 -0.02
C GLY A 89 15.38 10.80 0.07
N GLY A 90 15.90 11.36 -1.00
CA GLY A 90 16.17 12.78 -1.12
C GLY A 90 14.92 13.61 -1.37
N LEU A 91 15.06 14.90 -1.25
CA LEU A 91 14.09 15.88 -1.71
C LEU A 91 14.09 15.95 -3.25
N ALA A 92 13.01 16.45 -3.84
CA ALA A 92 12.96 16.68 -5.28
C ALA A 92 14.11 17.60 -5.71
N GLY A 93 14.86 17.16 -6.75
CA GLY A 93 16.06 17.84 -7.22
C GLY A 93 17.33 17.50 -6.45
N ASP A 94 17.35 16.44 -5.65
CA ASP A 94 18.51 15.86 -4.97
C ASP A 94 19.33 16.86 -4.14
N CYS A 95 18.62 17.78 -3.48
CA CYS A 95 19.24 18.84 -2.70
C CYS A 95 19.86 18.31 -1.40
N GLY A 96 21.11 18.70 -1.14
CA GLY A 96 21.80 18.39 0.11
C GLY A 96 22.44 17.00 0.14
N THR A 97 23.00 16.63 1.29
CA THR A 97 23.58 15.31 1.51
C THR A 97 22.51 14.42 2.14
N TYR A 98 21.89 13.56 1.33
CA TYR A 98 20.91 12.59 1.76
C TYR A 98 21.40 11.16 1.52
N TYR A 99 20.70 10.21 2.12
CA TYR A 99 20.89 8.77 1.96
C TYR A 99 19.52 8.12 1.79
N GLY A 100 19.48 6.91 1.23
CA GLY A 100 18.32 6.05 1.34
C GLY A 100 18.22 5.52 2.76
N TRP A 101 17.07 5.70 3.43
CA TRP A 101 16.85 5.21 4.78
C TRP A 101 15.62 4.32 4.86
N VAL A 102 15.69 3.32 5.73
CA VAL A 102 14.53 2.69 6.34
C VAL A 102 14.61 2.92 7.84
N VAL A 103 13.57 3.53 8.38
CA VAL A 103 13.44 3.74 9.83
C VAL A 103 12.37 2.80 10.36
N GLY A 104 12.71 2.00 11.37
CA GLY A 104 11.82 1.06 12.02
C GLY A 104 11.45 1.54 13.42
N VAL A 105 10.17 1.49 13.77
CA VAL A 105 9.67 1.87 15.08
C VAL A 105 8.81 0.74 15.64
N PRO A 106 9.21 0.11 16.77
CA PRO A 106 8.37 -0.87 17.44
C PRO A 106 7.07 -0.22 17.94
N LEU A 107 5.92 -0.81 17.61
CA LEU A 107 4.60 -0.24 17.94
C LEU A 107 4.35 -0.14 19.45
N ASN A 108 4.89 -1.08 20.21
CA ASN A 108 4.76 -1.15 21.66
C ASN A 108 5.82 -0.35 22.44
N ASN A 109 6.86 0.15 21.74
CA ASN A 109 7.92 0.96 22.35
C ASN A 109 8.46 1.99 21.33
N PRO A 110 7.71 3.03 20.99
CA PRO A 110 8.10 4.03 20.00
C PRO A 110 9.30 4.89 20.41
N GLY A 111 9.74 4.76 21.66
CA GLY A 111 10.98 5.36 22.15
C GLY A 111 12.24 4.78 21.51
N THR A 112 12.19 3.53 21.07
CA THR A 112 13.30 2.81 20.43
C THR A 112 13.15 2.88 18.92
N VAL A 113 14.17 3.40 18.23
CA VAL A 113 14.21 3.52 16.77
C VAL A 113 15.31 2.62 16.23
N MET A 114 14.96 1.82 15.22
CA MET A 114 15.89 1.07 14.39
C MET A 114 16.10 1.81 13.10
N ALA A 115 17.28 1.71 12.49
CA ALA A 115 17.56 2.35 11.21
C ALA A 115 18.52 1.54 10.36
N TRP A 116 18.32 1.61 9.05
CA TRP A 116 19.28 1.20 8.03
C TRP A 116 19.42 2.34 7.02
N ALA A 117 20.63 2.54 6.51
CA ALA A 117 20.88 3.52 5.45
C ALA A 117 21.79 2.92 4.38
N THR A 118 21.73 3.49 3.16
CA THR A 118 22.71 3.22 2.11
C THR A 118 24.11 3.60 2.58
N SER A 119 25.13 2.86 2.16
CA SER A 119 26.52 3.10 2.58
C SER A 119 27.12 4.33 1.89
N ALA A 120 26.61 4.70 0.72
CA ALA A 120 27.01 5.91 0.02
C ALA A 120 25.91 6.97 0.04
N ARG A 121 26.28 8.23 -0.16
CA ARG A 121 25.37 9.36 -0.37
C ARG A 121 24.47 9.09 -1.57
N GLY A 122 23.19 9.46 -1.49
CA GLY A 122 22.18 9.10 -2.47
C GLY A 122 21.49 7.79 -2.12
N GLY A 123 21.21 6.95 -3.11
CA GLY A 123 20.54 5.67 -2.91
C GLY A 123 19.13 5.80 -2.34
N GLY A 124 18.44 6.89 -2.67
CA GLY A 124 17.14 7.23 -2.09
C GLY A 124 16.11 6.13 -2.25
N ILE A 125 15.35 5.83 -1.18
CA ILE A 125 14.17 4.96 -1.25
C ILE A 125 12.95 5.86 -1.46
N TRP A 126 12.75 6.26 -2.71
CA TRP A 126 11.79 7.28 -3.08
C TRP A 126 10.55 6.75 -3.81
N ALA A 127 10.55 5.47 -4.17
CA ALA A 127 9.43 4.83 -4.85
C ALA A 127 8.15 4.93 -4.05
N VAL A 128 7.05 5.26 -4.72
CA VAL A 128 5.74 5.41 -4.06
C VAL A 128 5.19 4.08 -3.52
N GLY A 129 5.60 2.94 -4.09
CA GLY A 129 5.29 1.61 -3.56
C GLY A 129 5.88 1.35 -2.18
N GLY A 130 6.98 2.05 -1.82
CA GLY A 130 7.55 2.03 -0.47
C GLY A 130 8.14 0.69 -0.07
N VAL A 131 7.77 0.24 1.13
CA VAL A 131 8.25 -1.01 1.74
C VAL A 131 7.33 -2.17 1.38
N ALA A 132 7.87 -3.20 0.72
CA ALA A 132 7.19 -4.47 0.52
C ALA A 132 7.55 -5.47 1.62
N SER A 133 6.74 -6.52 1.81
CA SER A 133 6.99 -7.54 2.82
C SER A 133 6.44 -8.90 2.41
N ASP A 134 7.09 -9.95 2.86
CA ASP A 134 6.60 -11.34 2.82
C ASP A 134 5.81 -11.75 4.07
N GLY A 135 5.50 -10.75 4.92
CA GLY A 135 4.81 -10.93 6.20
C GLY A 135 5.77 -10.96 7.39
N VAL A 136 7.07 -11.07 7.16
CA VAL A 136 8.11 -11.13 8.21
C VAL A 136 9.17 -10.05 8.00
N ASP A 137 9.75 -10.02 6.80
CA ASP A 137 10.91 -9.20 6.47
C ASP A 137 10.52 -8.02 5.55
N PRO A 138 11.10 -6.82 5.72
CA PRO A 138 10.92 -5.70 4.79
C PRO A 138 11.88 -5.78 3.60
N PHE A 139 11.35 -5.43 2.42
CA PHE A 139 12.09 -5.28 1.17
C PHE A 139 11.95 -3.84 0.66
N VAL A 140 13.04 -3.27 0.18
CA VAL A 140 13.07 -1.92 -0.41
C VAL A 140 13.89 -1.91 -1.68
N ALA A 141 13.68 -0.88 -2.52
CA ALA A 141 14.53 -0.62 -3.67
C ALA A 141 15.17 0.77 -3.56
N THR A 142 16.44 0.86 -3.90
CA THR A 142 17.25 2.08 -3.81
C THR A 142 17.51 2.65 -5.19
N GLY A 143 17.63 3.98 -5.28
CA GLY A 143 18.02 4.68 -6.47
C GLY A 143 19.54 4.92 -6.55
N ASN A 144 19.93 5.86 -7.42
CA ASN A 144 21.32 6.19 -7.70
C ASN A 144 22.06 6.76 -6.48
N THR A 145 23.35 6.44 -6.39
CA THR A 145 24.31 7.03 -5.44
C THR A 145 25.18 8.08 -6.13
N PHE A 146 25.94 8.85 -5.37
CA PHE A 146 26.74 9.96 -5.93
C PHE A 146 28.23 9.80 -5.64
N GLY A 147 29.03 9.89 -6.72
CA GLY A 147 30.49 9.96 -6.61
C GLY A 147 31.15 8.67 -6.15
N VAL A 148 30.54 7.51 -6.42
CA VAL A 148 31.04 6.21 -5.99
C VAL A 148 31.84 5.52 -7.11
N THR A 149 32.92 4.86 -6.72
CA THR A 149 33.72 3.98 -7.59
C THR A 149 33.54 2.50 -7.27
N SER A 150 32.90 2.21 -6.15
CA SER A 150 32.47 0.87 -5.71
C SER A 150 31.01 0.94 -5.28
N TRP A 151 30.32 -0.18 -5.36
CA TRP A 151 28.89 -0.24 -5.03
C TRP A 151 28.61 0.23 -3.59
N GLY A 152 27.69 1.21 -3.48
CA GLY A 152 27.35 1.93 -2.25
C GLY A 152 25.93 1.69 -1.76
N SER A 153 25.35 0.55 -2.05
CA SER A 153 23.93 0.17 -1.75
C SER A 153 22.88 0.89 -2.61
N GLY A 154 23.30 1.60 -3.66
CA GLY A 154 22.39 2.15 -4.68
C GLY A 154 22.04 1.15 -5.77
N GLU A 155 21.07 1.48 -6.62
CA GLU A 155 20.61 0.67 -7.74
C GLU A 155 20.31 -0.78 -7.34
N ALA A 156 19.58 -0.98 -6.24
CA ALA A 156 19.46 -2.29 -5.63
C ALA A 156 18.05 -2.59 -5.11
N VAL A 157 17.73 -3.88 -5.05
CA VAL A 157 16.71 -4.41 -4.15
C VAL A 157 17.40 -4.93 -2.91
N VAL A 158 16.92 -4.52 -1.74
CA VAL A 158 17.50 -4.87 -0.44
C VAL A 158 16.46 -5.57 0.42
N HIS A 159 16.84 -6.72 0.98
CA HIS A 159 16.08 -7.53 1.93
C HIS A 159 16.67 -7.33 3.33
N LEU A 160 15.93 -6.67 4.20
CA LEU A 160 16.33 -6.39 5.58
C LEU A 160 15.65 -7.36 6.54
N ARG A 161 16.27 -7.59 7.70
CA ARG A 161 15.62 -8.32 8.80
C ARG A 161 14.64 -7.41 9.56
N PRO A 162 13.77 -7.94 10.44
CA PRO A 162 12.83 -7.12 11.19
C PRO A 162 13.49 -6.04 12.06
N ASN A 163 14.73 -6.24 12.48
CA ASN A 163 15.53 -5.26 13.21
C ASN A 163 16.34 -4.32 12.30
N LEU A 164 16.07 -4.33 11.00
CA LEU A 164 16.77 -3.60 9.95
C LEU A 164 18.24 -3.98 9.77
N ALA A 165 18.68 -5.10 10.30
CA ALA A 165 19.99 -5.62 9.98
C ALA A 165 20.02 -6.09 8.52
N LEU A 166 21.00 -5.59 7.76
CA LEU A 166 21.42 -6.20 6.50
C LEU A 166 22.47 -7.25 6.85
N ASN A 167 22.11 -8.52 6.83
CA ASN A 167 23.10 -9.57 6.93
C ASN A 167 24.02 -9.48 5.71
N ASN A 168 25.35 -9.37 5.93
CA ASN A 168 26.35 -9.10 4.89
C ASN A 168 26.51 -10.22 3.82
N GLY A 169 25.50 -11.04 3.61
CA GLY A 169 25.48 -12.07 2.58
C GLY A 169 24.82 -11.57 1.30
N THR A 170 25.37 -11.99 0.16
CA THR A 170 24.83 -11.69 -1.17
C THR A 170 23.37 -12.14 -1.36
N ALA A 171 22.89 -13.05 -0.52
CA ALA A 171 21.47 -13.47 -0.52
C ALA A 171 20.48 -12.33 -0.17
N ASN A 172 20.92 -11.26 0.48
CA ASN A 172 20.06 -10.23 1.04
C ASN A 172 20.03 -8.94 0.22
N TYR A 173 20.71 -8.87 -0.89
CA TYR A 173 20.57 -7.77 -1.84
C TYR A 173 20.78 -8.27 -3.27
N TRP A 174 20.25 -7.51 -4.21
CA TRP A 174 20.54 -7.62 -5.62
C TRP A 174 20.81 -6.25 -6.20
N ALA A 175 21.86 -6.13 -7.00
CA ALA A 175 22.08 -5.02 -7.91
C ALA A 175 22.45 -5.58 -9.29
N PRO A 176 22.06 -4.93 -10.39
CA PRO A 176 22.42 -5.39 -11.72
C PRO A 176 23.93 -5.23 -11.94
N THR A 177 24.51 -6.06 -12.80
CA THR A 177 25.96 -6.02 -13.10
C THR A 177 26.41 -4.70 -13.72
N ASN A 178 25.48 -3.96 -14.34
CA ASN A 178 25.69 -2.63 -14.90
C ASN A 178 25.22 -1.49 -13.95
N TRP A 179 25.08 -1.76 -12.65
CA TRP A 179 24.61 -0.77 -11.66
C TRP A 179 25.31 0.59 -11.77
N ASN A 180 26.61 0.61 -12.05
CA ASN A 180 27.38 1.87 -12.16
C ASN A 180 26.95 2.71 -13.37
N ALA A 181 26.59 2.08 -14.49
CA ALA A 181 26.09 2.78 -15.65
C ALA A 181 24.68 3.37 -15.39
N LEU A 182 23.81 2.62 -14.68
CA LEU A 182 22.49 3.09 -14.26
C LEU A 182 22.62 4.25 -13.28
N ASP A 183 23.49 4.11 -12.28
CA ASP A 183 23.80 5.12 -11.25
C ASP A 183 24.23 6.47 -11.88
N ASN A 184 25.16 6.42 -12.84
CA ASN A 184 25.64 7.62 -13.53
C ASN A 184 24.62 8.24 -14.51
N SER A 185 23.60 7.49 -14.92
CA SER A 185 22.59 7.92 -15.90
C SER A 185 21.25 8.26 -15.28
N ASP A 186 21.13 8.25 -13.96
CA ASP A 186 19.86 8.46 -13.23
C ASP A 186 18.76 7.48 -13.68
N LEU A 187 19.13 6.22 -13.92
CA LEU A 187 18.21 5.17 -14.37
C LEU A 187 17.83 4.22 -13.23
N ASP A 188 17.37 4.80 -12.14
CA ASP A 188 17.06 4.14 -10.87
C ASP A 188 16.27 2.84 -10.99
N ILE A 189 16.80 1.77 -10.44
CA ILE A 189 16.05 0.52 -10.16
C ILE A 189 14.94 0.79 -9.13
N GLY A 190 15.16 1.75 -8.24
CA GLY A 190 14.22 2.12 -7.18
C GLY A 190 12.97 2.88 -7.61
N GLY A 191 12.70 3.03 -8.91
CA GLY A 191 11.61 3.90 -9.40
C GLY A 191 10.21 3.48 -8.99
N SER A 192 9.88 2.19 -9.08
CA SER A 192 8.54 1.64 -8.77
C SER A 192 8.40 1.11 -7.35
N GLY A 193 9.48 0.68 -6.73
CA GLY A 193 9.50 -0.13 -5.51
C GLY A 193 9.47 -1.63 -5.81
N PRO A 194 9.91 -2.47 -4.87
CA PRO A 194 9.88 -3.92 -5.06
C PRO A 194 8.45 -4.45 -4.94
N LEU A 195 8.10 -5.41 -5.79
CA LEU A 195 6.82 -6.11 -5.75
C LEU A 195 7.07 -7.59 -5.50
N LEU A 196 6.54 -8.16 -4.40
CA LEU A 196 6.68 -9.57 -4.11
C LEU A 196 5.61 -10.37 -4.85
N VAL A 197 6.04 -11.40 -5.58
CA VAL A 197 5.16 -12.19 -6.45
C VAL A 197 5.43 -13.67 -6.25
N ASP A 198 4.36 -14.43 -6.04
CA ASP A 198 4.41 -15.89 -6.01
C ASP A 198 3.88 -16.45 -7.34
N VAL A 199 4.70 -17.28 -8.00
CA VAL A 199 4.38 -17.93 -9.28
C VAL A 199 4.42 -19.44 -9.08
N PRO A 200 3.33 -20.08 -8.67
CA PRO A 200 3.29 -21.54 -8.49
C PRO A 200 3.67 -22.27 -9.76
N GLY A 201 4.54 -23.26 -9.61
CA GLY A 201 5.09 -24.05 -10.73
C GLY A 201 6.33 -23.45 -11.40
N ALA A 202 6.72 -22.22 -11.09
CA ALA A 202 8.01 -21.68 -11.52
C ALA A 202 9.17 -22.13 -10.61
N THR A 203 10.38 -22.08 -11.13
CA THR A 203 11.60 -22.26 -10.34
C THR A 203 12.59 -21.13 -10.65
N PRO A 204 12.84 -20.19 -9.69
CA PRO A 204 12.20 -20.05 -8.38
C PRO A 204 10.73 -19.60 -8.48
N SER A 205 9.90 -20.03 -7.51
CA SER A 205 8.48 -19.68 -7.45
C SER A 205 8.20 -18.41 -6.64
N LYS A 206 9.08 -18.08 -5.69
CA LYS A 206 8.99 -16.85 -4.88
C LYS A 206 9.90 -15.80 -5.49
N LEU A 207 9.30 -14.73 -6.04
CA LEU A 207 10.02 -13.71 -6.78
C LEU A 207 9.91 -12.34 -6.11
N VAL A 208 10.91 -11.49 -6.37
CA VAL A 208 10.79 -10.03 -6.30
C VAL A 208 10.80 -9.51 -7.73
N VAL A 209 9.85 -8.67 -8.07
CA VAL A 209 9.83 -7.91 -9.32
C VAL A 209 10.33 -6.51 -9.05
N ALA A 210 11.37 -6.07 -9.76
CA ALA A 210 11.83 -4.69 -9.79
C ALA A 210 11.55 -4.09 -11.17
N LEU A 211 11.14 -2.82 -11.19
CA LEU A 211 10.82 -2.05 -12.38
C LEU A 211 11.58 -0.73 -12.30
N GLY A 212 12.43 -0.45 -13.26
CA GLY A 212 13.36 0.66 -13.23
C GLY A 212 13.02 1.80 -14.20
N LYS A 213 13.71 2.94 -14.01
CA LYS A 213 13.71 4.06 -14.96
C LYS A 213 14.27 3.67 -16.32
N ASP A 214 15.07 2.61 -16.41
CA ASP A 214 15.61 2.06 -17.66
C ASP A 214 14.57 1.33 -18.53
N GLY A 215 13.32 1.26 -18.06
CA GLY A 215 12.22 0.59 -18.78
C GLY A 215 12.26 -0.94 -18.71
N ASN A 216 13.12 -1.51 -17.89
CA ASN A 216 13.20 -2.95 -17.71
C ASN A 216 12.36 -3.45 -16.53
N VAL A 217 11.95 -4.71 -16.63
CA VAL A 217 11.47 -5.53 -15.53
C VAL A 217 12.52 -6.59 -15.22
N TYR A 218 12.80 -6.76 -13.94
CA TYR A 218 13.75 -7.73 -13.41
C TYR A 218 13.02 -8.70 -12.50
N LEU A 219 13.18 -10.00 -12.71
CA LEU A 219 12.72 -11.06 -11.82
C LEU A 219 13.89 -11.56 -10.97
N LEU A 220 13.75 -11.51 -9.67
CA LEU A 220 14.77 -11.88 -8.70
C LEU A 220 14.28 -13.03 -7.84
N ASN A 221 15.17 -13.94 -7.43
CA ASN A 221 14.82 -14.96 -6.45
C ASN A 221 14.69 -14.33 -5.06
N ARG A 222 13.45 -14.27 -4.51
CA ARG A 222 13.16 -13.65 -3.20
C ARG A 222 13.93 -14.29 -2.05
N THR A 223 14.24 -15.58 -2.12
CA THR A 223 14.93 -16.31 -1.05
C THR A 223 16.47 -16.19 -1.12
N ASN A 224 17.00 -15.75 -2.27
CA ASN A 224 18.41 -15.51 -2.49
C ASN A 224 18.58 -14.47 -3.61
N LEU A 225 18.73 -13.22 -3.26
CA LEU A 225 18.84 -12.13 -4.21
C LEU A 225 20.14 -12.18 -5.02
N GLY A 226 21.23 -12.74 -4.48
CA GLY A 226 22.42 -13.13 -5.24
C GLY A 226 23.55 -12.11 -5.26
N GLY A 227 23.38 -10.89 -4.79
CA GLY A 227 24.39 -9.85 -4.83
C GLY A 227 24.42 -9.09 -6.17
N ILE A 228 25.59 -8.74 -6.66
CA ILE A 228 25.76 -8.04 -7.96
C ILE A 228 25.84 -9.11 -9.05
N VAL A 229 24.70 -9.46 -9.61
CA VAL A 229 24.56 -10.57 -10.57
C VAL A 229 23.49 -10.27 -11.61
N VAL A 230 23.45 -11.06 -12.67
CA VAL A 230 22.31 -11.07 -13.60
C VAL A 230 21.04 -11.54 -12.89
N PRO A 231 19.86 -10.99 -13.20
CA PRO A 231 18.60 -11.42 -12.61
C PRO A 231 18.21 -12.82 -13.09
N VAL A 232 17.21 -13.43 -12.44
CA VAL A 232 16.61 -14.72 -12.87
C VAL A 232 16.06 -14.60 -14.31
N ALA A 233 15.39 -13.49 -14.60
CA ALA A 233 14.95 -13.10 -15.93
C ALA A 233 14.80 -11.57 -16.01
N GLN A 234 14.91 -11.02 -17.21
CA GLN A 234 14.65 -9.60 -17.47
C GLN A 234 14.04 -9.41 -18.86
N ALA A 235 13.31 -8.31 -19.01
CA ALA A 235 12.81 -7.87 -20.31
C ALA A 235 12.69 -6.34 -20.36
N HIS A 236 12.93 -5.73 -21.51
CA HIS A 236 12.61 -4.31 -21.76
C HIS A 236 11.13 -4.20 -22.08
N VAL A 237 10.36 -3.48 -21.25
CA VAL A 237 8.89 -3.46 -21.29
C VAL A 237 8.30 -2.08 -21.47
N ALA A 238 9.12 -1.02 -21.36
CA ALA A 238 8.67 0.36 -21.47
C ALA A 238 9.76 1.23 -22.10
N ALA A 239 9.36 2.14 -22.99
CA ALA A 239 10.26 3.07 -23.66
C ALA A 239 10.68 4.27 -22.77
N THR A 240 10.02 4.47 -21.63
CA THR A 240 10.28 5.57 -20.69
C THR A 240 10.32 5.03 -19.26
N ALA A 241 10.79 5.86 -18.32
CA ALA A 241 10.96 5.50 -16.92
C ALA A 241 9.67 4.95 -16.28
N ILE A 242 9.79 3.85 -15.53
CA ILE A 242 8.71 3.28 -14.73
C ILE A 242 8.90 3.77 -13.29
N ILE A 243 7.99 4.64 -12.83
CA ILE A 243 8.08 5.32 -11.53
C ILE A 243 6.80 5.28 -10.71
N GLN A 244 5.76 4.62 -11.22
CA GLN A 244 4.53 4.33 -10.50
C GLN A 244 4.65 2.99 -9.76
N ALA A 245 3.94 2.82 -8.65
CA ALA A 245 3.84 1.53 -7.99
C ALA A 245 3.16 0.52 -8.92
N ALA A 246 3.65 -0.71 -8.90
CA ALA A 246 3.05 -1.83 -9.62
C ALA A 246 2.10 -2.63 -8.72
N ALA A 247 1.22 -3.42 -9.34
CA ALA A 247 0.37 -4.37 -8.64
C ALA A 247 0.49 -5.77 -9.24
N THR A 248 0.13 -6.80 -8.47
CA THR A 248 0.10 -8.18 -8.92
C THR A 248 -1.28 -8.79 -8.70
N TYR A 249 -1.66 -9.70 -9.56
CA TYR A 249 -2.89 -10.48 -9.46
C TYR A 249 -2.75 -11.85 -10.12
N ARG A 250 -3.72 -12.71 -9.85
CA ARG A 250 -3.81 -14.02 -10.49
C ARG A 250 -5.17 -14.19 -11.13
N THR A 251 -5.18 -14.93 -12.23
CA THR A 251 -6.38 -15.47 -12.87
C THR A 251 -6.17 -16.94 -13.18
N ALA A 252 -7.14 -17.60 -13.80
CA ALA A 252 -6.99 -18.95 -14.31
C ALA A 252 -5.85 -19.09 -15.33
N LEU A 253 -5.46 -17.98 -16.01
CA LEU A 253 -4.41 -17.95 -17.03
C LEU A 253 -2.99 -17.77 -16.42
N GLY A 254 -2.86 -17.46 -15.13
CA GLY A 254 -1.58 -17.37 -14.46
C GLY A 254 -1.40 -16.16 -13.54
N THR A 255 -0.16 -15.83 -13.25
CA THR A 255 0.23 -14.71 -12.40
C THR A 255 0.63 -13.51 -13.25
N TYR A 256 0.09 -12.35 -12.93
CA TYR A 256 0.29 -11.10 -13.65
C TYR A 256 0.97 -10.03 -12.79
N VAL A 257 1.71 -9.17 -13.46
CA VAL A 257 2.21 -7.91 -12.94
C VAL A 257 1.69 -6.79 -13.83
N VAL A 258 1.06 -5.80 -13.25
CA VAL A 258 0.59 -4.60 -13.95
C VAL A 258 1.31 -3.37 -13.42
N PHE A 259 1.75 -2.52 -14.33
CA PHE A 259 2.40 -1.25 -14.02
C PHE A 259 1.93 -0.15 -14.95
N ALA A 260 2.12 1.09 -14.53
CA ALA A 260 1.86 2.26 -15.36
C ALA A 260 3.16 2.81 -15.95
N ASN A 261 3.09 3.25 -17.21
CA ASN A 261 4.17 3.98 -17.87
C ASN A 261 3.54 5.08 -18.73
N SER A 262 3.93 6.33 -18.46
CA SER A 262 3.26 7.49 -19.06
C SER A 262 1.75 7.44 -18.79
N SER A 263 0.91 7.48 -19.83
CA SER A 263 -0.54 7.45 -19.72
C SER A 263 -1.17 6.06 -19.97
N LYS A 264 -0.35 5.00 -19.96
CA LYS A 264 -0.80 3.63 -20.24
C LYS A 264 -0.53 2.69 -19.07
N LEU A 265 -1.36 1.65 -18.97
CA LEU A 265 -1.13 0.46 -18.19
C LEU A 265 -0.57 -0.65 -19.08
N PHE A 266 0.31 -1.45 -18.52
CA PHE A 266 0.90 -2.63 -19.17
C PHE A 266 0.76 -3.83 -18.24
N ALA A 267 0.28 -4.95 -18.74
CA ALA A 267 0.22 -6.20 -18.02
C ALA A 267 1.20 -7.22 -18.59
N LEU A 268 2.00 -7.75 -17.70
CA LEU A 268 2.93 -8.84 -17.96
C LEU A 268 2.41 -10.10 -17.30
N ARG A 269 2.51 -11.24 -17.96
CA ARG A 269 2.29 -12.55 -17.36
C ARG A 269 3.65 -13.20 -17.07
N ILE A 270 3.80 -13.68 -15.85
CA ILE A 270 5.00 -14.40 -15.41
C ILE A 270 4.74 -15.89 -15.57
N GLY A 271 5.49 -16.52 -16.46
CA GLY A 271 5.31 -17.94 -16.80
C GLY A 271 5.83 -18.86 -15.71
N ALA A 272 5.09 -19.95 -15.49
CA ALA A 272 5.44 -21.02 -14.55
C ALA A 272 6.46 -21.99 -15.17
N SER A 273 7.68 -21.51 -15.42
CA SER A 273 8.79 -22.26 -16.03
C SER A 273 10.06 -22.18 -15.19
N SER A 274 11.12 -22.82 -15.61
CA SER A 274 12.44 -22.79 -14.98
C SER A 274 13.52 -22.39 -16.02
N PRO A 275 14.03 -21.15 -15.96
CA PRO A 275 13.58 -20.01 -15.15
C PRO A 275 12.21 -19.48 -15.57
N PRO A 276 11.52 -18.68 -14.70
CA PRO A 276 10.27 -18.02 -15.04
C PRO A 276 10.44 -17.06 -16.22
N THR A 277 9.44 -17.01 -17.10
CA THR A 277 9.43 -16.17 -18.30
C THR A 277 8.58 -14.93 -18.10
N ILE A 278 8.84 -13.88 -18.89
CA ILE A 278 8.09 -12.62 -18.91
C ILE A 278 7.41 -12.48 -20.26
N THR A 279 6.09 -12.33 -20.29
CA THR A 279 5.31 -12.14 -21.51
C THR A 279 4.44 -10.90 -21.41
N SER A 280 4.59 -9.94 -22.31
CA SER A 280 3.63 -8.82 -22.45
C SER A 280 2.30 -9.36 -22.95
N VAL A 281 1.20 -9.07 -22.24
CA VAL A 281 -0.13 -9.61 -22.59
C VAL A 281 -1.01 -8.54 -23.19
N TRP A 282 -1.18 -7.41 -22.49
CA TRP A 282 -1.99 -6.31 -22.97
C TRP A 282 -1.44 -4.96 -22.49
N ASN A 283 -1.85 -3.90 -23.17
CA ASN A 283 -1.71 -2.53 -22.68
C ASN A 283 -3.02 -1.77 -22.92
N ALA A 284 -3.29 -0.78 -22.09
CA ALA A 284 -4.49 0.04 -22.15
C ALA A 284 -4.20 1.48 -21.74
N THR A 285 -4.97 2.43 -22.28
CA THR A 285 -4.78 3.85 -21.98
C THR A 285 -5.56 4.23 -20.73
N GLN A 286 -4.84 4.67 -19.68
CA GLN A 286 -5.46 5.20 -18.45
C GLN A 286 -5.56 6.74 -18.43
N ASN A 287 -5.04 7.42 -19.43
CA ASN A 287 -5.07 8.88 -19.58
C ASN A 287 -4.47 9.65 -18.39
N GLY A 288 -3.33 9.20 -17.84
CA GLY A 288 -2.65 9.92 -16.76
C GLY A 288 -1.64 9.07 -16.00
N SER A 289 -1.16 9.61 -14.88
CA SER A 289 0.03 9.12 -14.17
C SER A 289 -0.29 8.47 -12.81
N GLY A 290 -1.48 7.89 -12.64
CA GLY A 290 -1.85 7.13 -11.44
C GLY A 290 -1.13 5.78 -11.37
N SER A 291 -1.00 5.24 -10.17
CA SER A 291 -0.54 3.87 -9.93
C SER A 291 -1.71 2.89 -10.02
N PRO A 292 -1.57 1.73 -10.69
CA PRO A 292 -2.63 0.75 -10.79
C PRO A 292 -2.95 0.08 -9.46
N PHE A 293 -4.20 -0.34 -9.32
CA PHE A 293 -4.65 -1.24 -8.26
C PHE A 293 -5.64 -2.25 -8.83
N VAL A 294 -5.92 -3.30 -8.09
CA VAL A 294 -6.67 -4.44 -8.62
C VAL A 294 -7.81 -4.81 -7.67
N THR A 295 -8.94 -5.18 -8.25
CA THR A 295 -10.06 -5.81 -7.53
C THR A 295 -10.41 -7.14 -8.17
N SER A 296 -10.99 -8.05 -7.39
CA SER A 296 -11.51 -9.34 -7.86
C SER A 296 -12.66 -9.79 -6.98
N THR A 297 -13.41 -10.77 -7.41
CA THR A 297 -14.51 -11.35 -6.63
C THR A 297 -13.98 -12.21 -5.48
N ASP A 298 -12.94 -13.01 -5.73
CA ASP A 298 -12.41 -14.03 -4.80
C ASP A 298 -10.88 -14.16 -4.82
N GLY A 299 -10.19 -13.16 -5.34
CA GLY A 299 -8.74 -13.16 -5.52
C GLY A 299 -8.28 -13.64 -6.92
N THR A 300 -9.15 -14.29 -7.70
CA THR A 300 -8.78 -14.87 -9.01
C THR A 300 -9.81 -14.63 -10.12
N ASN A 301 -11.08 -14.50 -9.77
CA ASN A 301 -12.16 -14.33 -10.74
C ASN A 301 -12.60 -12.87 -10.87
N ASN A 302 -13.07 -12.48 -12.05
CA ASN A 302 -13.55 -11.14 -12.36
C ASN A 302 -12.53 -10.06 -11.99
N VAL A 303 -11.27 -10.30 -12.31
CA VAL A 303 -10.19 -9.36 -12.02
C VAL A 303 -10.36 -8.11 -12.86
N ILE A 304 -10.41 -6.95 -12.19
CA ILE A 304 -10.42 -5.64 -12.83
C ILE A 304 -9.16 -4.90 -12.39
N VAL A 305 -8.40 -4.45 -13.37
CA VAL A 305 -7.28 -3.53 -13.17
C VAL A 305 -7.79 -2.10 -13.29
N TRP A 306 -7.55 -1.31 -12.26
CA TRP A 306 -7.95 0.09 -12.20
C TRP A 306 -6.77 1.01 -12.40
N GLY A 307 -6.98 2.07 -13.17
CA GLY A 307 -6.05 3.18 -13.34
C GLY A 307 -6.72 4.52 -13.10
N ILE A 308 -5.96 5.51 -12.66
CA ILE A 308 -6.44 6.86 -12.45
C ILE A 308 -5.71 7.80 -13.41
N GLY A 309 -6.47 8.53 -14.21
CA GLY A 309 -5.98 9.54 -15.15
C GLY A 309 -5.41 10.79 -14.48
N SER A 310 -4.59 10.60 -13.44
CA SER A 310 -4.04 11.65 -12.59
C SER A 310 -3.23 12.66 -13.39
N GLU A 311 -3.44 13.95 -13.12
CA GLU A 311 -2.82 15.10 -13.81
C GLU A 311 -3.16 15.20 -15.31
N SER A 312 -4.11 14.38 -15.82
CA SER A 312 -4.59 14.42 -17.19
C SER A 312 -6.12 14.46 -17.22
N ASP A 313 -6.82 13.37 -17.60
CA ASP A 313 -8.30 13.38 -17.62
C ASP A 313 -8.96 13.30 -16.26
N GLN A 314 -8.18 12.91 -15.23
CA GLN A 314 -8.59 12.90 -13.82
C GLN A 314 -9.81 12.02 -13.57
N ARG A 315 -9.88 10.88 -14.25
CA ARG A 315 -10.96 9.90 -14.17
C ARG A 315 -10.45 8.53 -13.72
N LEU A 316 -11.37 7.74 -13.21
CA LEU A 316 -11.13 6.33 -12.91
C LEU A 316 -11.38 5.50 -14.16
N HIS A 317 -10.46 4.62 -14.54
CA HIS A 317 -10.57 3.68 -15.65
C HIS A 317 -10.46 2.25 -15.13
N GLY A 318 -11.29 1.36 -15.62
CA GLY A 318 -11.27 -0.07 -15.28
C GLY A 318 -11.08 -0.94 -16.51
N PHE A 319 -10.24 -1.95 -16.38
CA PHE A 319 -9.87 -2.86 -17.48
C PHE A 319 -9.99 -4.31 -17.02
N ASP A 320 -10.47 -5.17 -17.89
CA ASP A 320 -10.46 -6.61 -17.66
C ASP A 320 -9.02 -7.11 -17.47
N GLY A 321 -8.80 -7.89 -16.42
CA GLY A 321 -7.44 -8.29 -16.02
C GLY A 321 -6.75 -9.22 -17.01
N ASP A 322 -7.48 -10.04 -17.77
CA ASP A 322 -6.91 -10.96 -18.71
C ASP A 322 -6.67 -10.36 -20.10
N THR A 323 -7.53 -9.43 -20.51
CA THR A 323 -7.57 -8.93 -21.91
C THR A 323 -7.21 -7.46 -22.05
N GLY A 324 -7.28 -6.67 -20.97
CA GLY A 324 -7.14 -5.22 -21.01
C GLY A 324 -8.33 -4.49 -21.66
N ALA A 325 -9.44 -5.20 -21.93
CA ALA A 325 -10.65 -4.58 -22.46
C ALA A 325 -11.25 -3.60 -21.44
N ASN A 326 -11.76 -2.47 -21.94
CA ASN A 326 -12.39 -1.47 -21.08
C ASN A 326 -13.67 -2.04 -20.42
N VAL A 327 -13.75 -1.97 -19.09
CA VAL A 327 -14.95 -2.25 -18.31
C VAL A 327 -15.54 -0.99 -17.69
N PHE A 328 -14.73 0.07 -17.52
CA PHE A 328 -15.17 1.39 -17.08
C PHE A 328 -14.27 2.48 -17.68
N THR A 329 -14.88 3.45 -18.35
CA THR A 329 -14.17 4.49 -19.12
C THR A 329 -14.31 5.90 -18.53
N GLY A 330 -14.35 6.01 -17.22
CA GLY A 330 -14.32 7.30 -16.53
C GLY A 330 -15.65 7.99 -16.28
N GLY A 331 -16.75 7.41 -16.76
CA GLY A 331 -18.11 7.93 -16.49
C GLY A 331 -18.41 9.31 -17.09
N GLY A 332 -19.39 10.00 -16.53
CA GLY A 332 -19.86 11.33 -16.96
C GLY A 332 -19.20 12.49 -16.20
N ALA A 333 -19.90 13.63 -16.16
CA ALA A 333 -19.41 14.84 -15.50
C ALA A 333 -19.24 14.67 -13.98
N ASN A 334 -20.09 13.85 -13.35
CA ASN A 334 -20.08 13.63 -11.89
C ASN A 334 -18.91 12.78 -11.42
N GLU A 335 -18.28 12.00 -12.32
CA GLU A 335 -17.15 11.11 -12.04
C GLU A 335 -15.79 11.80 -12.25
N LEU A 336 -15.77 13.10 -12.56
CA LEU A 336 -14.54 13.88 -12.67
C LEU A 336 -13.93 14.14 -11.29
N MET A 337 -12.69 13.69 -11.10
CA MET A 337 -11.93 13.84 -9.85
C MET A 337 -10.88 14.96 -9.96
N ALA A 338 -11.33 16.20 -10.28
CA ALA A 338 -10.43 17.32 -10.50
C ALA A 338 -9.44 17.52 -9.35
N GLY A 339 -8.14 17.56 -9.65
CA GLY A 339 -7.06 17.74 -8.69
C GLY A 339 -6.40 16.44 -8.21
N THR A 340 -6.62 15.30 -8.90
CA THR A 340 -5.83 14.09 -8.69
C THR A 340 -4.39 14.31 -9.13
N ARG A 341 -3.43 13.83 -8.32
CA ARG A 341 -1.99 14.01 -8.53
C ARG A 341 -1.34 12.71 -9.01
N ARG A 342 -0.20 12.84 -9.71
CA ARG A 342 0.60 11.68 -10.13
C ARG A 342 0.84 10.72 -8.98
N TRP A 343 0.99 9.45 -9.30
CA TRP A 343 1.14 8.33 -8.35
C TRP A 343 -0.09 8.02 -7.50
N ASN A 344 -1.18 8.79 -7.62
CA ASN A 344 -2.41 8.48 -6.91
C ASN A 344 -2.88 7.08 -7.23
N THR A 345 -3.49 6.42 -6.26
CA THR A 345 -4.11 5.10 -6.38
C THR A 345 -5.46 5.09 -5.68
N GLY A 346 -6.26 4.07 -5.92
CA GLY A 346 -7.54 3.87 -5.24
C GLY A 346 -7.47 2.80 -4.17
N ILE A 347 -8.42 2.83 -3.26
CA ILE A 347 -8.65 1.80 -2.26
C ILE A 347 -10.03 1.21 -2.47
N ALA A 348 -10.11 -0.10 -2.68
CA ALA A 348 -11.38 -0.82 -2.71
C ALA A 348 -11.76 -1.29 -1.30
N ALA A 349 -12.89 -0.85 -0.80
CA ALA A 349 -13.40 -1.24 0.50
C ALA A 349 -14.94 -1.15 0.53
N ARG A 350 -15.57 -2.11 1.18
CA ARG A 350 -17.03 -2.10 1.40
C ARG A 350 -17.84 -1.82 0.12
N GLY A 351 -17.51 -2.52 -0.97
CA GLY A 351 -18.21 -2.39 -2.25
C GLY A 351 -18.06 -1.04 -2.96
N ARG A 352 -17.07 -0.25 -2.57
CA ARG A 352 -16.74 1.04 -3.18
C ARG A 352 -15.27 1.14 -3.51
N ILE A 353 -14.95 2.01 -4.47
CA ILE A 353 -13.58 2.46 -4.74
C ILE A 353 -13.48 3.89 -4.26
N TYR A 354 -12.52 4.15 -3.39
CA TYR A 354 -12.20 5.48 -2.87
C TYR A 354 -10.96 6.02 -3.54
N VAL A 355 -11.02 7.27 -3.99
CA VAL A 355 -9.90 8.00 -4.60
C VAL A 355 -9.81 9.37 -3.95
N ALA A 356 -8.62 9.74 -3.47
CA ALA A 356 -8.37 11.07 -2.93
C ALA A 356 -7.82 12.02 -3.99
N ASN A 357 -8.09 13.31 -3.85
CA ASN A 357 -7.46 14.38 -4.60
C ASN A 357 -6.94 15.47 -3.64
N ASN A 358 -6.68 16.69 -4.13
CA ASN A 358 -6.13 17.80 -3.33
C ASN A 358 -6.94 18.11 -2.06
N ASN A 359 -8.27 17.97 -2.08
CA ASN A 359 -9.15 18.42 -0.99
C ASN A 359 -10.46 17.63 -0.87
N LYS A 360 -10.60 16.51 -1.61
CA LYS A 360 -11.81 15.68 -1.60
C LYS A 360 -11.45 14.20 -1.62
N VAL A 361 -12.36 13.37 -1.16
CA VAL A 361 -12.38 11.94 -1.36
C VAL A 361 -13.62 11.59 -2.17
N TYR A 362 -13.42 10.89 -3.27
CA TYR A 362 -14.48 10.35 -4.12
C TYR A 362 -14.75 8.90 -3.76
N ALA A 363 -16.02 8.51 -3.76
CA ALA A 363 -16.44 7.14 -3.52
C ALA A 363 -17.29 6.67 -4.72
N PHE A 364 -16.75 5.76 -5.49
CA PHE A 364 -17.45 5.12 -6.61
C PHE A 364 -18.18 3.89 -6.12
N LYS A 365 -19.42 3.71 -6.55
CA LYS A 365 -20.24 2.52 -6.31
C LYS A 365 -20.86 2.03 -7.63
N ILE A 366 -21.21 0.77 -7.69
CA ILE A 366 -21.98 0.23 -8.83
C ILE A 366 -23.38 0.85 -8.83
N PRO A 367 -23.83 1.46 -9.94
CA PRO A 367 -25.18 2.03 -10.04
C PRO A 367 -26.26 0.95 -9.89
N GLY A 368 -27.43 1.34 -9.35
CA GLY A 368 -28.61 0.49 -9.31
C GLY A 368 -28.64 -0.59 -8.20
N GLN A 369 -27.57 -0.72 -7.43
CA GLN A 369 -27.60 -1.61 -6.25
C GLN A 369 -28.27 -0.90 -5.07
N THR A 370 -29.33 -1.49 -4.55
CA THR A 370 -30.09 -1.00 -3.39
C THR A 370 -29.99 -2.00 -2.24
N VAL A 371 -29.97 -1.47 -1.02
CA VAL A 371 -30.13 -2.28 0.18
C VAL A 371 -31.50 -2.95 0.14
N THR A 372 -31.52 -4.25 0.31
CA THR A 372 -32.77 -5.05 0.42
C THR A 372 -33.20 -5.16 1.87
N SER A 373 -34.46 -5.61 2.09
CA SER A 373 -34.92 -5.93 3.43
C SER A 373 -34.01 -6.97 4.10
N VAL A 374 -33.66 -6.72 5.37
CA VAL A 374 -32.79 -7.61 6.13
C VAL A 374 -33.62 -8.74 6.73
N THR A 375 -33.21 -9.98 6.48
CA THR A 375 -33.72 -11.17 7.19
C THR A 375 -32.57 -11.70 8.07
N LEU A 376 -32.78 -11.75 9.38
CA LEU A 376 -31.79 -12.27 10.32
C LEU A 376 -31.71 -13.80 10.21
N ALA A 377 -30.47 -14.31 10.17
CA ALA A 377 -30.13 -15.73 10.05
C ALA A 377 -29.07 -16.12 11.08
N ASN A 378 -28.86 -17.43 11.24
CA ASN A 378 -27.81 -18.00 12.11
C ASN A 378 -27.89 -17.45 13.55
N LEU A 379 -29.11 -17.38 14.07
CA LEU A 379 -29.40 -16.90 15.43
C LEU A 379 -28.82 -17.89 16.46
N SER A 380 -27.92 -17.42 17.33
CA SER A 380 -27.28 -18.28 18.32
C SER A 380 -26.90 -17.52 19.59
N PHE A 381 -26.90 -18.25 20.72
CA PHE A 381 -26.24 -17.80 21.94
C PHE A 381 -24.83 -18.39 21.97
N LEU A 382 -23.84 -17.53 22.20
CA LEU A 382 -22.45 -17.93 22.35
C LEU A 382 -22.12 -18.32 23.80
N ALA A 383 -21.01 -19.00 24.00
CA ALA A 383 -20.49 -19.23 25.36
C ALA A 383 -20.29 -17.88 26.07
N GLY A 384 -20.84 -17.77 27.28
CA GLY A 384 -20.88 -16.51 28.03
C GLY A 384 -22.15 -15.69 27.86
N GLY A 385 -23.15 -16.19 27.10
CA GLY A 385 -24.50 -15.61 27.02
C GLY A 385 -24.67 -14.49 25.98
N ALA A 386 -23.63 -14.15 25.20
CA ALA A 386 -23.77 -13.21 24.10
C ALA A 386 -24.68 -13.74 23.00
N PHE A 387 -25.52 -12.87 22.42
CA PHE A 387 -26.43 -13.25 21.34
C PHE A 387 -25.87 -12.80 19.99
N GLN A 388 -25.83 -13.70 19.02
CA GLN A 388 -25.28 -13.45 17.69
C GLN A 388 -26.28 -13.75 16.60
N PHE A 389 -26.25 -12.96 15.53
CA PHE A 389 -26.97 -13.22 14.29
C PHE A 389 -26.18 -12.72 13.09
N SER A 390 -26.50 -13.25 11.92
CA SER A 390 -25.95 -12.81 10.64
C SER A 390 -27.07 -12.50 9.65
N PHE A 391 -26.71 -11.85 8.55
CA PHE A 391 -27.53 -11.63 7.38
C PHE A 391 -26.71 -11.33 6.16
N THR A 392 -27.31 -11.46 4.98
CA THR A 392 -26.71 -11.07 3.71
C THR A 392 -27.39 -9.84 3.16
N ASN A 393 -26.61 -8.95 2.53
CA ASN A 393 -27.13 -7.76 1.86
C ASN A 393 -26.10 -7.23 0.87
N LEU A 394 -26.33 -6.04 0.34
CA LEU A 394 -25.42 -5.36 -0.56
C LEU A 394 -24.03 -5.20 0.06
N PRO A 395 -22.94 -5.66 -0.60
CA PRO A 395 -21.58 -5.41 -0.14
C PRO A 395 -21.32 -3.92 0.11
N GLY A 396 -20.67 -3.61 1.24
CA GLY A 396 -20.32 -2.26 1.64
C GLY A 396 -21.46 -1.38 2.14
N ALA A 397 -22.68 -1.92 2.27
CA ALA A 397 -23.75 -1.18 2.91
C ALA A 397 -23.49 -1.02 4.41
N SER A 398 -24.01 0.05 4.99
CA SER A 398 -23.94 0.28 6.44
C SER A 398 -25.24 -0.13 7.09
N PHE A 399 -25.13 -0.81 8.23
CA PHE A 399 -26.28 -1.24 9.02
C PHE A 399 -26.06 -0.91 10.50
N ASN A 400 -27.15 -0.54 11.17
CA ASN A 400 -27.19 -0.32 12.61
C ASN A 400 -28.15 -1.31 13.25
N VAL A 401 -27.79 -1.82 14.42
CA VAL A 401 -28.66 -2.66 15.26
C VAL A 401 -29.25 -1.82 16.37
N PHE A 402 -30.55 -1.99 16.57
CA PHE A 402 -31.30 -1.44 17.68
C PHE A 402 -31.93 -2.57 18.48
N GLY A 403 -32.00 -2.40 19.80
CA GLY A 403 -32.60 -3.36 20.71
C GLY A 403 -33.66 -2.73 21.61
N SER A 404 -34.67 -3.53 21.94
CA SER A 404 -35.69 -3.18 22.94
C SER A 404 -36.10 -4.42 23.73
N THR A 405 -36.49 -4.27 24.99
CA THR A 405 -37.08 -5.31 25.80
C THR A 405 -38.59 -5.39 25.63
N ASN A 406 -39.17 -4.44 24.90
CA ASN A 406 -40.61 -4.41 24.58
C ASN A 406 -40.82 -4.07 23.11
N VAL A 407 -41.39 -5.02 22.35
CA VAL A 407 -41.63 -4.89 20.91
C VAL A 407 -42.66 -3.82 20.55
N THR A 408 -43.53 -3.45 21.49
CA THR A 408 -44.58 -2.43 21.27
C THR A 408 -44.02 -0.99 21.42
N THR A 409 -42.79 -0.83 21.92
CA THR A 409 -42.16 0.46 22.04
C THR A 409 -41.92 1.08 20.64
N PRO A 410 -42.28 2.35 20.40
CA PRO A 410 -41.97 3.03 19.15
C PRO A 410 -40.49 2.93 18.80
N PHE A 411 -40.15 2.70 17.52
CA PHE A 411 -38.79 2.45 17.09
C PHE A 411 -37.81 3.60 17.47
N SER A 412 -38.29 4.83 17.50
CA SER A 412 -37.50 6.00 17.94
C SER A 412 -36.93 5.88 19.36
N ASN A 413 -37.54 5.00 20.17
CA ASN A 413 -37.14 4.77 21.58
C ASN A 413 -36.38 3.46 21.78
N TRP A 414 -36.01 2.77 20.69
CA TRP A 414 -35.14 1.61 20.78
C TRP A 414 -33.68 2.05 20.99
N SER A 415 -32.98 1.33 21.82
CA SER A 415 -31.56 1.62 22.09
C SER A 415 -30.69 1.23 20.90
N TRP A 416 -29.86 2.13 20.43
CA TRP A 416 -28.80 1.80 19.47
C TRP A 416 -27.74 0.91 20.14
N LEU A 417 -27.43 -0.26 19.52
CA LEU A 417 -26.53 -1.26 20.07
C LEU A 417 -25.18 -1.24 19.35
N GLY A 418 -25.13 -0.73 18.14
CA GLY A 418 -23.88 -0.63 17.36
C GLY A 418 -24.11 -0.75 15.86
N GLY A 419 -23.01 -0.46 15.12
CA GLY A 419 -22.92 -0.77 13.69
C GLY A 419 -22.64 -2.24 13.47
N VAL A 420 -23.11 -2.78 12.33
CA VAL A 420 -22.89 -4.18 11.97
C VAL A 420 -21.61 -4.30 11.12
N PRO A 421 -20.58 -5.03 11.56
CA PRO A 421 -19.43 -5.32 10.74
C PRO A 421 -19.75 -6.23 9.56
N GLU A 422 -19.19 -5.93 8.40
CA GLU A 422 -19.15 -6.81 7.24
C GLU A 422 -17.93 -7.73 7.37
N LEU A 423 -18.15 -9.05 7.47
CA LEU A 423 -17.07 -10.03 7.65
C LEU A 423 -16.41 -10.43 6.32
N SER A 424 -17.23 -10.48 5.28
CA SER A 424 -16.83 -10.66 3.88
C SER A 424 -17.86 -9.98 2.99
N PRO A 425 -17.57 -9.71 1.70
CA PRO A 425 -18.47 -8.96 0.85
C PRO A 425 -19.93 -9.44 0.91
N GLY A 426 -20.82 -8.55 1.38
CA GLY A 426 -22.23 -8.83 1.55
C GLY A 426 -22.63 -9.72 2.75
N GLN A 427 -21.67 -10.17 3.56
CA GLN A 427 -21.90 -10.99 4.76
C GLN A 427 -21.75 -10.15 6.02
N TYR A 428 -22.82 -10.00 6.76
CA TYR A 428 -22.90 -9.16 7.96
C TYR A 428 -23.16 -10.02 9.19
N GLN A 429 -22.49 -9.69 10.30
CA GLN A 429 -22.69 -10.39 11.57
C GLN A 429 -22.65 -9.38 12.71
N PHE A 430 -23.57 -9.53 13.66
CA PHE A 430 -23.62 -8.74 14.87
C PHE A 430 -23.65 -9.63 16.10
N THR A 431 -22.89 -9.23 17.12
CA THR A 431 -22.89 -9.90 18.44
C THR A 431 -23.26 -8.87 19.50
N ASP A 432 -24.34 -9.14 20.22
CA ASP A 432 -24.70 -8.42 21.44
C ASP A 432 -23.99 -9.10 22.63
N PRO A 433 -22.99 -8.47 23.26
CA PRO A 433 -22.22 -9.09 24.32
C PRO A 433 -22.98 -9.22 25.62
N GLN A 434 -24.06 -8.45 25.79
CA GLN A 434 -24.88 -8.44 27.01
C GLN A 434 -26.37 -8.36 26.64
N PRO A 435 -26.98 -9.46 26.21
CA PRO A 435 -28.46 -9.51 26.25
C PRO A 435 -28.87 -9.44 27.74
N THR A 436 -29.37 -8.27 28.12
CA THR A 436 -29.70 -7.93 29.53
C THR A 436 -30.53 -9.02 30.17
N GLY A 437 -30.51 -9.14 31.52
CA GLY A 437 -31.35 -10.05 32.32
C GLY A 437 -32.88 -9.85 32.20
N ALA A 438 -33.34 -9.20 31.13
CA ALA A 438 -34.74 -9.11 30.74
C ALA A 438 -35.18 -10.43 30.10
N PRO A 439 -36.46 -10.86 30.35
CA PRO A 439 -36.96 -12.14 29.84
C PRO A 439 -37.07 -12.23 28.31
N ALA A 440 -36.98 -11.09 27.60
CA ALA A 440 -36.94 -11.02 26.14
C ALA A 440 -36.17 -9.78 25.68
N ARG A 441 -35.47 -9.90 24.53
CA ARG A 441 -34.87 -8.79 23.81
C ARG A 441 -35.18 -8.91 22.32
N PHE A 442 -35.64 -7.82 21.74
CA PHE A 442 -36.01 -7.71 20.34
C PHE A 442 -34.92 -6.92 19.61
N TYR A 443 -34.61 -7.34 18.39
CA TYR A 443 -33.60 -6.71 17.56
C TYR A 443 -34.19 -6.20 16.26
N ARG A 444 -33.73 -5.06 15.82
CA ARG A 444 -34.05 -4.50 14.52
C ARG A 444 -32.77 -3.97 13.86
N VAL A 445 -32.60 -4.29 12.58
CA VAL A 445 -31.53 -3.77 11.74
C VAL A 445 -32.11 -2.71 10.82
N SER A 446 -31.46 -1.57 10.72
CA SER A 446 -31.78 -0.53 9.74
C SER A 446 -30.52 -0.11 8.97
N SER A 447 -30.68 0.23 7.70
CA SER A 447 -29.68 1.00 6.92
C SER A 447 -29.96 2.49 7.12
N PRO A 448 -28.90 3.33 7.24
CA PRO A 448 -29.03 4.79 7.30
C PRO A 448 -29.72 5.38 6.08
#